data_4eae615f4f89618a8d952f80ec28c629
#
_entry.id   4eae615f4f89618a8d952f80ec28c629
#
_cell.length_a   1.000
_cell.length_b   1.000
_cell.length_c   1.000
_cell.angle_alpha   90.00
_cell.angle_beta   90.00
_cell.angle_gamma   90.00
#
_symmetry.space_group_name_H-M   'P 1'
#
loop_
_entity.id
_entity.type
_entity.pdbx_description
1 polymer ?
#
loop_
_entity_poly.entity_id
_entity_poly.type
_entity_poly.pdbx_seq_one_letter_code
_entity_poly.pdbx_strand_id
1 'polypeptide(L)'
;MTAVITGMGLFTPAGRGVEETFDALTTGRSGLRRPPEGHPARDCLEVAGVLPEIDPRSVASGPETKILDRIVLLALITAAEALADAGIEVGRDVHPDRIGVIVGGVGGMSTLESQVLARAARGRAAVSPYLLTGILPNMPSARIAIAHGIRGYSSSVGTACASGAQAVADAVRLIRAGEADVVLCGASEAPLFPTFADTFGNARALARGWDEPAEASRPFDKRRNGFVLAEGAALLVLERAEHAAARGVTGYAEVAGYGVNTDAYHPTAPRPDGAGAAECMRRALTSGAVTAAQVGYVNAHGTGTKLGDIAETTALAEVFGVGGVPVSSTKGLTGHLLGASGVLEAAATALALGRGLLPPTYHLDDPDPDCAADHVRGAPRSTRAEHALTNSFGFGGQNVSLLLRRAAGAGR
;
A
#
# COMPACT_ATOMS: atom_id res chain seq x y z
N MET A 1 7.45 -20.27 12.44
CA MET A 1 8.16 -18.98 12.62
C MET A 1 7.17 -17.84 12.41
N THR A 2 7.19 -16.86 13.28
CA THR A 2 6.33 -15.67 13.26
C THR A 2 7.08 -14.49 12.66
N ALA A 3 6.39 -13.68 11.85
CA ALA A 3 6.94 -12.47 11.27
C ALA A 3 6.34 -11.23 11.99
N VAL A 4 7.19 -10.34 12.48
CA VAL A 4 6.83 -9.13 13.21
C VAL A 4 7.21 -7.90 12.39
N ILE A 5 6.34 -6.91 12.31
CA ILE A 5 6.65 -5.60 11.72
C ILE A 5 7.47 -4.82 12.75
N THR A 6 8.77 -4.63 12.48
CA THR A 6 9.68 -3.93 13.39
C THR A 6 10.05 -2.54 12.93
N GLY A 7 9.78 -2.20 11.67
CA GLY A 7 9.99 -0.86 11.14
C GLY A 7 9.07 -0.52 9.99
N MET A 8 8.81 0.76 9.80
CA MET A 8 7.94 1.32 8.77
C MET A 8 8.58 2.57 8.14
N GLY A 9 8.61 2.62 6.81
CA GLY A 9 8.90 3.83 6.05
C GLY A 9 7.68 4.18 5.21
N LEU A 10 7.15 5.39 5.39
CA LEU A 10 5.90 5.83 4.77
C LEU A 10 6.11 7.19 4.12
N PHE A 11 5.86 7.29 2.82
CA PHE A 11 5.84 8.55 2.09
C PHE A 11 4.58 8.62 1.24
N THR A 12 3.56 9.30 1.75
CA THR A 12 2.19 9.25 1.26
C THR A 12 1.60 10.66 1.20
N PRO A 13 0.50 10.88 0.46
CA PRO A 13 -0.20 12.16 0.48
C PRO A 13 -0.68 12.59 1.88
N ALA A 14 -0.98 11.63 2.76
CA ALA A 14 -1.40 11.92 4.12
C ALA A 14 -0.24 12.37 5.03
N GLY A 15 1.01 12.07 4.67
CA GLY A 15 2.18 12.48 5.45
C GLY A 15 3.41 11.60 5.18
N ARG A 16 4.53 11.98 5.80
CA ARG A 16 5.79 11.26 5.74
C ARG A 16 6.16 10.71 7.12
N GLY A 17 6.50 9.43 7.16
CA GLY A 17 6.78 8.70 8.40
C GLY A 17 5.51 8.27 9.14
N VAL A 18 5.72 7.53 10.23
CA VAL A 18 4.67 6.84 10.99
C VAL A 18 3.71 7.81 11.65
N GLU A 19 4.26 8.78 12.40
CA GLU A 19 3.45 9.70 13.22
C GLU A 19 2.59 10.61 12.39
N GLU A 20 3.17 11.30 11.39
CA GLU A 20 2.45 12.25 10.56
C GLU A 20 1.35 11.57 9.75
N THR A 21 1.64 10.36 9.23
CA THR A 21 0.66 9.58 8.46
C THR A 21 -0.51 9.15 9.35
N PHE A 22 -0.25 8.57 10.52
CA PHE A 22 -1.33 8.10 11.39
C PHE A 22 -2.15 9.25 12.00
N ASP A 23 -1.48 10.37 12.36
CA ASP A 23 -2.16 11.59 12.79
C ASP A 23 -3.13 12.08 11.72
N ALA A 24 -2.69 12.19 10.46
CA ALA A 24 -3.55 12.58 9.36
C ALA A 24 -4.78 11.66 9.21
N LEU A 25 -4.58 10.32 9.30
CA LEU A 25 -5.65 9.35 9.19
C LEU A 25 -6.67 9.41 10.34
N THR A 26 -6.29 9.93 11.49
CA THR A 26 -7.17 10.04 12.66
C THR A 26 -7.76 11.43 12.86
N THR A 27 -7.12 12.48 12.35
CA THR A 27 -7.60 13.87 12.46
C THR A 27 -8.35 14.37 11.23
N GLY A 28 -8.33 13.63 10.10
CA GLY A 28 -9.03 14.01 8.88
C GLY A 28 -8.24 14.93 7.95
N ARG A 29 -6.94 15.01 8.12
CA ARG A 29 -6.10 15.83 7.23
C ARG A 29 -5.91 15.11 5.89
N SER A 30 -6.65 15.59 4.87
CA SER A 30 -6.58 15.04 3.51
C SER A 30 -5.28 15.40 2.80
N GLY A 31 -4.68 14.43 2.12
CA GLY A 31 -3.56 14.65 1.21
C GLY A 31 -3.98 14.89 -0.24
N LEU A 32 -5.29 14.96 -0.50
CA LEU A 32 -5.84 15.06 -1.84
C LEU A 32 -6.02 16.53 -2.23
N ARG A 33 -5.57 16.86 -3.44
CA ARG A 33 -5.62 18.22 -3.96
C ARG A 33 -5.60 18.22 -5.48
N ARG A 34 -5.94 19.33 -6.07
CA ARG A 34 -5.68 19.54 -7.50
C ARG A 34 -4.17 19.49 -7.76
N PRO A 35 -3.67 18.76 -8.76
CA PRO A 35 -2.25 18.78 -9.09
C PRO A 35 -1.74 20.21 -9.27
N PRO A 36 -0.57 20.58 -8.74
CA PRO A 36 -0.05 21.95 -8.79
C PRO A 36 0.21 22.41 -10.23
N GLU A 37 0.34 23.72 -10.41
CA GLU A 37 0.69 24.30 -11.70
C GLU A 37 2.03 23.73 -12.18
N GLY A 38 2.13 23.39 -13.46
CA GLY A 38 3.31 22.75 -14.05
C GLY A 38 3.43 21.24 -13.83
N HIS A 39 2.54 20.63 -13.02
CA HIS A 39 2.55 19.18 -12.85
C HIS A 39 2.10 18.46 -14.14
N PRO A 40 2.80 17.40 -14.60
CA PRO A 40 2.50 16.73 -15.89
C PRO A 40 1.04 16.26 -16.04
N ALA A 41 0.43 15.79 -14.96
CA ALA A 41 -0.94 15.29 -14.96
C ALA A 41 -2.01 16.37 -14.64
N ARG A 42 -1.64 17.65 -14.60
CA ARG A 42 -2.54 18.74 -14.22
C ARG A 42 -3.80 18.83 -15.08
N ASP A 43 -3.65 18.62 -16.39
CA ASP A 43 -4.75 18.75 -17.33
C ASP A 43 -5.57 17.45 -17.47
N CYS A 44 -5.05 16.34 -16.90
CA CYS A 44 -5.68 15.03 -16.96
C CYS A 44 -6.44 14.67 -15.67
N LEU A 45 -6.10 15.30 -14.54
CA LEU A 45 -6.64 14.98 -13.22
C LEU A 45 -7.21 16.21 -12.53
N GLU A 46 -8.50 16.16 -12.15
CA GLU A 46 -9.15 17.18 -11.31
C GLU A 46 -8.61 17.16 -9.88
N VAL A 47 -8.29 15.96 -9.39
CA VAL A 47 -7.78 15.69 -8.04
C VAL A 47 -6.80 14.53 -8.05
N ALA A 48 -5.77 14.63 -7.22
CA ALA A 48 -4.76 13.57 -7.01
C ALA A 48 -4.12 13.68 -5.63
N GLY A 49 -3.55 12.56 -5.17
CA GLY A 49 -2.62 12.55 -4.05
C GLY A 49 -1.18 12.80 -4.55
N VAL A 50 -0.75 14.06 -4.50
CA VAL A 50 0.55 14.51 -5.05
C VAL A 50 1.56 14.71 -3.93
N LEU A 51 2.73 14.08 -4.05
CA LEU A 51 3.86 14.27 -3.15
C LEU A 51 4.74 15.47 -3.56
N PRO A 52 5.58 15.97 -2.64
CA PRO A 52 6.61 16.96 -2.97
C PRO A 52 7.61 16.44 -4.01
N GLU A 53 8.26 17.37 -4.71
CA GLU A 53 9.41 17.06 -5.56
C GLU A 53 10.55 16.45 -4.74
N ILE A 54 11.27 15.51 -5.36
CA ILE A 54 12.43 14.83 -4.77
C ILE A 54 13.66 15.19 -5.60
N ASP A 55 14.70 15.76 -4.96
CA ASP A 55 16.01 15.84 -5.61
C ASP A 55 16.63 14.42 -5.66
N PRO A 56 16.85 13.85 -6.85
CA PRO A 56 17.43 12.51 -6.97
C PRO A 56 18.79 12.38 -6.29
N ARG A 57 19.56 13.49 -6.19
CA ARG A 57 20.88 13.49 -5.56
C ARG A 57 20.83 13.34 -4.05
N SER A 58 19.67 13.58 -3.42
CA SER A 58 19.50 13.39 -1.99
C SER A 58 19.47 11.92 -1.58
N VAL A 59 19.21 11.01 -2.54
CA VAL A 59 19.00 9.58 -2.24
C VAL A 59 19.86 8.63 -3.08
N ALA A 60 20.46 9.11 -4.15
CA ALA A 60 21.29 8.31 -5.04
C ALA A 60 22.46 9.13 -5.61
N SER A 61 23.52 8.46 -6.03
CA SER A 61 24.71 9.07 -6.65
C SER A 61 24.96 8.44 -8.03
N GLY A 62 25.78 9.13 -8.84
CA GLY A 62 26.15 8.65 -10.17
C GLY A 62 25.37 9.30 -11.32
N PRO A 63 25.81 9.08 -12.58
CA PRO A 63 25.22 9.72 -13.75
C PRO A 63 23.80 9.25 -14.06
N GLU A 64 23.42 8.06 -13.60
CA GLU A 64 22.09 7.48 -13.78
C GLU A 64 21.00 8.14 -12.93
N THR A 65 21.36 8.93 -11.92
CA THR A 65 20.38 9.65 -11.07
C THR A 65 19.39 10.50 -11.85
N LYS A 66 19.85 11.01 -13.02
CA LYS A 66 19.03 11.83 -13.92
C LYS A 66 17.91 11.07 -14.63
N ILE A 67 17.92 9.75 -14.58
CA ILE A 67 16.97 8.89 -15.28
C ILE A 67 16.27 7.90 -14.35
N LEU A 68 16.57 7.92 -13.05
CA LEU A 68 15.83 7.12 -12.10
C LEU A 68 14.37 7.57 -12.06
N ASP A 69 13.47 6.64 -12.31
CA ASP A 69 12.05 6.93 -12.17
C ASP A 69 11.70 7.25 -10.70
N ARG A 70 10.67 8.04 -10.53
CA ARG A 70 10.18 8.48 -9.22
C ARG A 70 9.88 7.31 -8.28
N ILE A 71 9.42 6.15 -8.81
CA ILE A 71 9.21 4.94 -8.01
C ILE A 71 10.48 4.47 -7.29
N VAL A 72 11.65 4.60 -7.95
CA VAL A 72 12.93 4.19 -7.36
C VAL A 72 13.34 5.16 -6.27
N LEU A 73 13.14 6.46 -6.49
CA LEU A 73 13.47 7.50 -5.49
C LEU A 73 12.60 7.34 -4.24
N LEU A 74 11.30 7.17 -4.41
CA LEU A 74 10.36 6.92 -3.31
C LEU A 74 10.72 5.65 -2.53
N ALA A 75 11.05 4.56 -3.25
CA ALA A 75 11.45 3.29 -2.63
C ALA A 75 12.74 3.42 -1.81
N LEU A 76 13.75 4.14 -2.31
CA LEU A 76 15.01 4.38 -1.57
C LEU A 76 14.79 5.19 -0.29
N ILE A 77 13.96 6.23 -0.36
CA ILE A 77 13.61 7.06 0.81
C ILE A 77 12.93 6.21 1.87
N THR A 78 11.86 5.51 1.48
CA THR A 78 11.08 4.71 2.43
C THR A 78 11.83 3.50 2.95
N ALA A 79 12.76 2.93 2.17
CA ALA A 79 13.65 1.87 2.64
C ALA A 79 14.59 2.34 3.75
N ALA A 80 15.23 3.50 3.55
CA ALA A 80 16.11 4.08 4.56
C ALA A 80 15.35 4.42 5.84
N GLU A 81 14.14 4.96 5.72
CA GLU A 81 13.26 5.26 6.87
C GLU A 81 12.83 3.98 7.60
N ALA A 82 12.40 2.94 6.88
CA ALA A 82 11.97 1.69 7.47
C ALA A 82 13.10 0.98 8.24
N LEU A 83 14.32 0.96 7.68
CA LEU A 83 15.50 0.38 8.35
C LEU A 83 15.89 1.20 9.57
N ALA A 84 15.86 2.52 9.50
CA ALA A 84 16.14 3.41 10.63
C ALA A 84 15.10 3.24 11.74
N ASP A 85 13.83 3.15 11.42
CA ASP A 85 12.74 2.92 12.37
C ASP A 85 12.86 1.54 13.04
N ALA A 86 13.27 0.50 12.29
CA ALA A 86 13.57 -0.82 12.84
C ALA A 86 14.85 -0.85 13.68
N GLY A 87 15.71 0.18 13.62
CA GLY A 87 17.05 0.19 14.22
C GLY A 87 17.95 -0.90 13.64
N ILE A 88 17.80 -1.22 12.34
CA ILE A 88 18.60 -2.25 11.66
C ILE A 88 19.70 -1.62 10.81
N GLU A 89 20.93 -2.03 11.06
CA GLU A 89 22.08 -1.80 10.21
C GLU A 89 22.56 -3.12 9.62
N VAL A 90 22.53 -3.22 8.29
CA VAL A 90 22.91 -4.44 7.56
C VAL A 90 24.40 -4.70 7.77
N GLY A 91 24.76 -5.94 8.11
CA GLY A 91 26.13 -6.34 8.45
C GLY A 91 26.47 -6.25 9.93
N ARG A 92 25.70 -5.49 10.73
CA ARG A 92 25.81 -5.44 12.18
C ARG A 92 24.70 -6.22 12.87
N ASP A 93 23.44 -5.89 12.57
CA ASP A 93 22.28 -6.45 13.27
C ASP A 93 21.70 -7.66 12.52
N VAL A 94 21.96 -7.76 11.24
CA VAL A 94 21.55 -8.89 10.39
C VAL A 94 22.65 -9.17 9.35
N HIS A 95 22.94 -10.46 9.12
CA HIS A 95 23.89 -10.84 8.09
C HIS A 95 23.37 -10.46 6.70
N PRO A 96 24.17 -9.85 5.78
CA PRO A 96 23.72 -9.39 4.47
C PRO A 96 23.01 -10.45 3.61
N ASP A 97 23.34 -11.73 3.76
CA ASP A 97 22.73 -12.84 3.04
C ASP A 97 21.42 -13.31 3.70
N ARG A 98 21.08 -12.81 4.88
CA ARG A 98 19.89 -13.16 5.68
C ARG A 98 18.81 -12.09 5.68
N ILE A 99 19.04 -10.97 4.97
CA ILE A 99 18.03 -9.94 4.73
C ILE A 99 17.64 -9.93 3.27
N GLY A 100 16.31 -9.93 2.99
CA GLY A 100 15.74 -9.84 1.66
C GLY A 100 15.05 -8.52 1.37
N VAL A 101 14.76 -8.25 0.09
CA VAL A 101 14.01 -7.08 -0.39
C VAL A 101 12.95 -7.52 -1.39
N ILE A 102 11.69 -7.13 -1.16
CA ILE A 102 10.57 -7.36 -2.09
C ILE A 102 9.80 -6.05 -2.26
N VAL A 103 9.89 -5.43 -3.44
CA VAL A 103 9.15 -4.19 -3.72
C VAL A 103 8.20 -4.41 -4.89
N GLY A 104 6.90 -4.21 -4.65
CA GLY A 104 5.86 -4.27 -5.66
C GLY A 104 5.68 -2.96 -6.41
N GLY A 105 5.02 -3.03 -7.57
CA GLY A 105 4.65 -1.88 -8.38
C GLY A 105 4.67 -2.15 -9.88
N VAL A 106 4.18 -1.17 -10.64
CA VAL A 106 4.04 -1.28 -12.11
C VAL A 106 5.32 -0.96 -12.89
N GLY A 107 6.36 -0.45 -12.23
CA GLY A 107 7.60 -0.01 -12.88
C GLY A 107 7.60 1.48 -13.28
N GLY A 108 8.73 1.97 -13.79
CA GLY A 108 8.99 3.36 -14.11
C GLY A 108 8.36 3.83 -15.41
N MET A 109 7.04 3.82 -15.51
CA MET A 109 6.33 4.13 -16.75
C MET A 109 6.36 5.61 -17.10
N SER A 110 6.42 6.53 -16.12
CA SER A 110 6.50 7.98 -16.37
C SER A 110 7.82 8.35 -17.09
N THR A 111 8.92 7.76 -16.66
CA THR A 111 10.22 7.94 -17.32
C THR A 111 10.22 7.29 -18.71
N LEU A 112 9.59 6.12 -18.88
CA LEU A 112 9.44 5.49 -20.19
C LEU A 112 8.68 6.42 -21.16
N GLU A 113 7.53 6.98 -20.73
CA GLU A 113 6.76 7.93 -21.55
C GLU A 113 7.61 9.12 -21.98
N SER A 114 8.32 9.75 -21.04
CA SER A 114 9.19 10.90 -21.34
C SER A 114 10.29 10.57 -22.35
N GLN A 115 10.88 9.37 -22.26
CA GLN A 115 11.92 8.92 -23.19
C GLN A 115 11.36 8.56 -24.58
N VAL A 116 10.14 8.02 -24.65
CA VAL A 116 9.44 7.79 -25.94
C VAL A 116 9.17 9.13 -26.64
N LEU A 117 8.67 10.13 -25.91
CA LEU A 117 8.43 11.47 -26.44
C LEU A 117 9.75 12.15 -26.86
N ALA A 118 10.81 12.04 -26.07
CA ALA A 118 12.13 12.55 -26.40
C ALA A 118 12.69 11.90 -27.68
N ARG A 119 12.53 10.60 -27.83
CA ARG A 119 12.92 9.87 -29.05
C ARG A 119 12.13 10.32 -30.26
N ALA A 120 10.83 10.52 -30.13
CA ALA A 120 9.97 10.99 -31.22
C ALA A 120 10.37 12.39 -31.67
N ALA A 121 10.66 13.31 -30.74
CA ALA A 121 11.00 14.71 -31.05
C ALA A 121 12.44 14.91 -31.52
N ARG A 122 13.43 14.15 -31.00
CA ARG A 122 14.88 14.41 -31.18
C ARG A 122 15.67 13.23 -31.73
N GLY A 123 15.01 12.11 -32.08
CA GLY A 123 15.62 10.91 -32.62
C GLY A 123 16.28 10.01 -31.57
N ARG A 124 16.87 8.91 -32.06
CA ARG A 124 17.40 7.83 -31.21
C ARG A 124 18.47 8.26 -30.19
N ALA A 125 19.25 9.26 -30.50
CA ALA A 125 20.34 9.77 -29.64
C ALA A 125 19.82 10.46 -28.38
N ALA A 126 18.53 10.79 -28.33
CA ALA A 126 17.89 11.39 -27.14
C ALA A 126 17.52 10.36 -26.05
N VAL A 127 17.57 9.06 -26.35
CA VAL A 127 17.27 8.00 -25.38
C VAL A 127 18.48 7.76 -24.48
N SER A 128 18.25 7.81 -23.17
CA SER A 128 19.32 7.57 -22.20
C SER A 128 19.83 6.12 -22.24
N PRO A 129 21.15 5.89 -22.18
CA PRO A 129 21.71 4.54 -22.06
C PRO A 129 21.35 3.86 -20.71
N TYR A 130 20.94 4.64 -19.71
CA TYR A 130 20.52 4.15 -18.39
C TYR A 130 19.02 3.92 -18.27
N LEU A 131 18.24 4.06 -19.37
CA LEU A 131 16.78 3.96 -19.31
C LEU A 131 16.31 2.69 -18.60
N LEU A 132 16.78 1.52 -19.02
CA LEU A 132 16.32 0.25 -18.47
C LEU A 132 16.62 0.13 -16.97
N THR A 133 17.79 0.55 -16.53
CA THR A 133 18.16 0.53 -15.10
C THR A 133 17.44 1.59 -14.25
N GLY A 134 16.69 2.47 -14.89
CA GLY A 134 15.85 3.46 -14.22
C GLY A 134 14.39 3.04 -14.09
N ILE A 135 13.90 2.13 -14.99
CA ILE A 135 12.44 1.90 -15.14
C ILE A 135 11.97 0.47 -14.87
N LEU A 136 12.86 -0.53 -14.95
CA LEU A 136 12.40 -1.93 -14.79
C LEU A 136 11.76 -2.15 -13.41
N PRO A 137 10.69 -2.98 -13.32
CA PRO A 137 9.95 -3.19 -12.07
C PRO A 137 10.81 -3.70 -10.90
N ASN A 138 11.91 -4.41 -11.20
CA ASN A 138 12.83 -4.91 -10.18
C ASN A 138 13.83 -3.85 -9.68
N MET A 139 13.90 -2.67 -10.31
CA MET A 139 14.90 -1.65 -9.94
C MET A 139 14.70 -1.07 -8.55
N PRO A 140 13.48 -0.84 -8.03
CA PRO A 140 13.31 -0.45 -6.63
C PRO A 140 14.00 -1.44 -5.67
N SER A 141 13.74 -2.74 -5.78
CA SER A 141 14.38 -3.77 -4.93
C SER A 141 15.89 -3.82 -5.14
N ALA A 142 16.36 -3.81 -6.38
CA ALA A 142 17.79 -3.89 -6.70
C ALA A 142 18.56 -2.67 -6.19
N ARG A 143 18.00 -1.46 -6.32
CA ARG A 143 18.65 -0.22 -5.85
C ARG A 143 18.71 -0.15 -4.32
N ILE A 144 17.67 -0.61 -3.62
CA ILE A 144 17.70 -0.75 -2.16
C ILE A 144 18.78 -1.75 -1.75
N ALA A 145 18.84 -2.91 -2.40
CA ALA A 145 19.86 -3.92 -2.12
C ALA A 145 21.28 -3.38 -2.30
N ILE A 146 21.53 -2.64 -3.38
CA ILE A 146 22.83 -1.98 -3.64
C ILE A 146 23.14 -0.92 -2.57
N ALA A 147 22.17 -0.07 -2.24
CA ALA A 147 22.37 1.04 -1.31
C ALA A 147 22.70 0.56 0.11
N HIS A 148 22.15 -0.56 0.53
CA HIS A 148 22.29 -1.09 1.89
C HIS A 148 23.16 -2.35 1.99
N GLY A 149 23.76 -2.81 0.89
CA GLY A 149 24.61 -4.02 0.88
C GLY A 149 23.85 -5.32 1.15
N ILE A 150 22.56 -5.37 0.83
CA ILE A 150 21.71 -6.55 0.99
C ILE A 150 22.04 -7.57 -0.10
N ARG A 151 22.30 -8.84 0.28
CA ARG A 151 22.70 -9.90 -0.64
C ARG A 151 21.78 -11.13 -0.60
N GLY A 152 20.76 -11.13 0.27
CA GLY A 152 19.76 -12.16 0.33
C GLY A 152 18.75 -12.08 -0.83
N TYR A 153 17.56 -12.61 -0.62
CA TYR A 153 16.51 -12.65 -1.63
C TYR A 153 16.12 -11.24 -2.10
N SER A 154 16.08 -11.02 -3.42
CA SER A 154 15.63 -9.76 -4.00
C SER A 154 14.67 -10.02 -5.16
N SER A 155 13.47 -9.44 -5.11
CA SER A 155 12.42 -9.68 -6.10
C SER A 155 11.50 -8.47 -6.28
N SER A 156 10.68 -8.52 -7.33
CA SER A 156 9.59 -7.58 -7.59
C SER A 156 8.29 -8.34 -7.77
N VAL A 157 7.19 -7.74 -7.30
CA VAL A 157 5.84 -8.33 -7.38
C VAL A 157 4.91 -7.40 -8.15
N GLY A 158 4.16 -7.98 -9.10
CA GLY A 158 3.15 -7.28 -9.90
C GLY A 158 1.79 -7.95 -9.78
N THR A 159 0.96 -7.50 -8.83
CA THR A 159 -0.44 -7.92 -8.64
C THR A 159 -1.37 -6.69 -8.60
N ALA A 160 -1.09 -5.72 -9.47
CA ALA A 160 -1.80 -4.45 -9.55
C ALA A 160 -1.95 -3.79 -8.15
N CYS A 161 -3.19 -3.41 -7.76
CA CYS A 161 -3.43 -2.76 -6.47
C CYS A 161 -3.08 -3.62 -5.25
N ALA A 162 -2.91 -4.93 -5.40
CA ALA A 162 -2.54 -5.84 -4.32
C ALA A 162 -1.02 -6.05 -4.17
N SER A 163 -0.18 -5.42 -5.02
CA SER A 163 1.27 -5.70 -5.09
C SER A 163 1.99 -5.53 -3.75
N GLY A 164 1.68 -4.47 -2.99
CA GLY A 164 2.33 -4.24 -1.69
C GLY A 164 1.91 -5.25 -0.63
N ALA A 165 0.62 -5.58 -0.56
CA ALA A 165 0.13 -6.63 0.33
C ALA A 165 0.69 -8.01 -0.05
N GLN A 166 0.84 -8.30 -1.36
CA GLN A 166 1.48 -9.51 -1.84
C GLN A 166 2.95 -9.57 -1.43
N ALA A 167 3.69 -8.45 -1.54
CA ALA A 167 5.07 -8.38 -1.09
C ALA A 167 5.22 -8.71 0.41
N VAL A 168 4.28 -8.25 1.24
CA VAL A 168 4.21 -8.59 2.67
C VAL A 168 3.94 -10.11 2.85
N ALA A 169 2.98 -10.68 2.13
CA ALA A 169 2.67 -12.11 2.20
C ALA A 169 3.87 -12.96 1.78
N ASP A 170 4.59 -12.56 0.72
CA ASP A 170 5.78 -13.27 0.24
C ASP A 170 6.96 -13.14 1.23
N ALA A 171 7.12 -11.98 1.87
CA ALA A 171 8.10 -11.80 2.95
C ALA A 171 7.82 -12.74 4.14
N VAL A 172 6.55 -12.90 4.53
CA VAL A 172 6.15 -13.88 5.56
C VAL A 172 6.51 -15.31 5.15
N ARG A 173 6.33 -15.66 3.87
CA ARG A 173 6.73 -16.99 3.34
C ARG A 173 8.22 -17.22 3.49
N LEU A 174 9.07 -16.27 3.09
CA LEU A 174 10.52 -16.37 3.22
C LEU A 174 10.98 -16.55 4.67
N ILE A 175 10.40 -15.79 5.59
CA ILE A 175 10.68 -15.89 7.03
C ILE A 175 10.24 -17.26 7.56
N ARG A 176 9.03 -17.71 7.22
CA ARG A 176 8.51 -19.02 7.66
C ARG A 176 9.29 -20.20 7.09
N ALA A 177 9.83 -20.06 5.87
CA ALA A 177 10.71 -21.06 5.25
C ALA A 177 12.13 -21.06 5.84
N GLY A 178 12.49 -20.06 6.66
CA GLY A 178 13.83 -19.91 7.22
C GLY A 178 14.87 -19.40 6.21
N GLU A 179 14.42 -18.85 5.07
CA GLU A 179 15.30 -18.32 4.03
C GLU A 179 15.85 -16.93 4.39
N ALA A 180 15.10 -16.15 5.18
CA ALA A 180 15.50 -14.83 5.67
C ALA A 180 15.18 -14.66 7.16
N ASP A 181 15.97 -13.86 7.85
CA ASP A 181 15.68 -13.40 9.22
C ASP A 181 14.97 -12.05 9.21
N VAL A 182 15.24 -11.23 8.18
CA VAL A 182 14.67 -9.92 7.96
C VAL A 182 14.26 -9.79 6.50
N VAL A 183 13.11 -9.17 6.22
CA VAL A 183 12.70 -8.82 4.85
C VAL A 183 12.17 -7.40 4.82
N LEU A 184 12.78 -6.55 4.01
CA LEU A 184 12.24 -5.25 3.64
C LEU A 184 11.23 -5.46 2.51
N CYS A 185 9.96 -5.16 2.75
CA CYS A 185 8.88 -5.46 1.80
C CYS A 185 7.85 -4.34 1.71
N GLY A 186 7.27 -4.17 0.55
CA GLY A 186 6.21 -3.19 0.32
C GLY A 186 6.05 -2.82 -1.14
N ALA A 187 5.71 -1.57 -1.44
CA ALA A 187 5.55 -1.10 -2.81
C ALA A 187 5.80 0.40 -2.95
N SER A 188 6.07 0.80 -4.19
CA SER A 188 6.27 2.19 -4.58
C SER A 188 5.60 2.46 -5.92
N GLU A 189 4.83 3.56 -6.00
CA GLU A 189 4.02 3.92 -7.17
C GLU A 189 4.11 5.42 -7.48
N ALA A 190 4.26 5.75 -8.76
CA ALA A 190 4.27 7.11 -9.27
C ALA A 190 3.40 7.23 -10.54
N PRO A 191 2.07 7.04 -10.42
CA PRO A 191 1.18 6.93 -11.57
C PRO A 191 0.68 8.28 -12.12
N LEU A 192 1.16 9.41 -11.59
CA LEU A 192 0.65 10.74 -11.92
C LEU A 192 1.31 11.32 -13.18
N PHE A 193 1.09 10.67 -14.33
CA PHE A 193 1.54 11.14 -15.65
C PHE A 193 0.44 10.95 -16.71
N PRO A 194 0.49 11.70 -17.85
CA PRO A 194 -0.65 11.85 -18.75
C PRO A 194 -1.26 10.53 -19.23
N THR A 195 -0.50 9.67 -19.88
CA THR A 195 -1.03 8.44 -20.47
C THR A 195 -1.71 7.54 -19.43
N PHE A 196 -1.16 7.48 -18.22
CA PHE A 196 -1.72 6.64 -17.16
C PHE A 196 -3.01 7.24 -16.59
N ALA A 197 -3.03 8.56 -16.37
CA ALA A 197 -4.21 9.30 -15.92
C ALA A 197 -5.34 9.21 -16.93
N ASP A 198 -5.04 9.40 -18.23
CA ASP A 198 -6.01 9.31 -19.32
C ASP A 198 -6.58 7.90 -19.45
N THR A 199 -5.78 6.86 -19.21
CA THR A 199 -6.26 5.46 -19.24
C THR A 199 -7.36 5.25 -18.22
N PHE A 200 -7.17 5.63 -16.97
CA PHE A 200 -8.21 5.53 -15.94
C PHE A 200 -9.38 6.50 -16.18
N GLY A 201 -9.06 7.68 -16.73
CA GLY A 201 -10.06 8.65 -17.13
C GLY A 201 -11.02 8.12 -18.18
N ASN A 202 -10.49 7.52 -19.24
CA ASN A 202 -11.26 6.93 -20.34
C ASN A 202 -12.05 5.68 -19.87
N ALA A 203 -11.50 4.93 -18.90
CA ALA A 203 -12.20 3.83 -18.25
C ALA A 203 -13.30 4.29 -17.28
N ARG A 204 -13.47 5.61 -17.07
CA ARG A 204 -14.42 6.21 -16.11
C ARG A 204 -14.27 5.69 -14.69
N ALA A 205 -13.02 5.40 -14.28
CA ALA A 205 -12.70 4.85 -12.98
C ALA A 205 -12.35 5.93 -11.95
N LEU A 206 -12.02 7.15 -12.40
CA LEU A 206 -11.61 8.26 -11.53
C LEU A 206 -12.79 9.10 -11.04
N ALA A 207 -12.69 9.57 -9.80
CA ALA A 207 -13.61 10.55 -9.21
C ALA A 207 -13.54 11.89 -9.96
N ARG A 208 -14.71 12.50 -10.22
CA ARG A 208 -14.85 13.72 -11.03
C ARG A 208 -15.99 14.60 -10.53
N GLY A 209 -15.89 15.91 -10.86
CA GLY A 209 -16.97 16.88 -10.61
C GLY A 209 -17.12 17.22 -9.14
N TRP A 210 -16.02 17.27 -8.38
CA TRP A 210 -16.00 17.67 -6.98
C TRP A 210 -15.46 19.09 -6.84
N ASP A 211 -16.25 19.97 -6.24
CA ASP A 211 -15.87 21.36 -6.00
C ASP A 211 -14.68 21.42 -5.02
N GLU A 212 -14.72 20.57 -3.97
CA GLU A 212 -13.64 20.41 -3.00
C GLU A 212 -12.83 19.15 -3.31
N PRO A 213 -11.63 19.28 -3.88
CA PRO A 213 -10.80 18.13 -4.24
C PRO A 213 -10.50 17.17 -3.07
N ALA A 214 -10.35 17.73 -1.87
CA ALA A 214 -10.09 16.94 -0.66
C ALA A 214 -11.19 15.92 -0.38
N GLU A 215 -12.44 16.16 -0.80
CA GLU A 215 -13.61 15.32 -0.54
C GLU A 215 -13.93 14.31 -1.66
N ALA A 216 -13.16 14.30 -2.75
CA ALA A 216 -13.47 13.51 -3.94
C ALA A 216 -13.37 11.99 -3.71
N SER A 217 -12.49 11.55 -2.80
CA SER A 217 -12.39 10.14 -2.41
C SER A 217 -13.38 9.82 -1.29
N ARG A 218 -14.39 8.99 -1.63
CA ARG A 218 -15.56 8.73 -0.75
C ARG A 218 -15.91 7.25 -0.69
N PRO A 219 -15.06 6.40 -0.09
CA PRO A 219 -15.36 4.97 0.01
C PRO A 219 -16.71 4.72 0.69
N PHE A 220 -17.53 3.84 0.12
CA PHE A 220 -18.85 3.41 0.61
C PHE A 220 -19.94 4.48 0.63
N ASP A 221 -19.64 5.74 0.31
CA ASP A 221 -20.63 6.81 0.24
C ASP A 221 -21.51 6.67 -1.01
N LYS A 222 -22.78 7.01 -0.88
CA LYS A 222 -23.77 6.92 -1.99
C LYS A 222 -23.40 7.81 -3.18
N ARG A 223 -22.71 8.93 -2.94
CA ARG A 223 -22.27 9.89 -3.96
C ARG A 223 -20.95 9.51 -4.61
N ARG A 224 -20.26 8.43 -4.16
CA ARG A 224 -18.99 8.01 -4.75
C ARG A 224 -19.11 7.77 -6.25
N ASN A 225 -18.12 8.19 -7.01
CA ASN A 225 -18.14 8.11 -8.46
C ASN A 225 -16.81 7.68 -9.09
N GLY A 226 -15.92 7.09 -8.29
CA GLY A 226 -14.62 6.61 -8.72
C GLY A 226 -13.56 6.78 -7.63
N PHE A 227 -12.34 6.34 -7.89
CA PHE A 227 -11.22 6.54 -6.97
C PHE A 227 -10.42 7.79 -7.32
N VAL A 228 -9.66 8.30 -6.37
CA VAL A 228 -8.68 9.36 -6.58
C VAL A 228 -7.30 8.73 -6.72
N LEU A 229 -6.63 8.97 -7.85
CA LEU A 229 -5.29 8.46 -8.11
C LEU A 229 -4.27 9.19 -7.22
N ALA A 230 -3.33 8.43 -6.64
CA ALA A 230 -2.30 8.98 -5.77
C ALA A 230 -0.95 8.28 -6.00
N GLU A 231 0.13 9.00 -5.75
CA GLU A 231 1.48 8.46 -5.72
C GLU A 231 1.96 8.26 -4.28
N GLY A 232 2.96 7.40 -4.10
CA GLY A 232 3.58 7.19 -2.81
C GLY A 232 4.31 5.87 -2.70
N ALA A 233 4.96 5.68 -1.57
CA ALA A 233 5.60 4.42 -1.21
C ALA A 233 5.39 4.12 0.27
N ALA A 234 5.30 2.83 0.56
CA ALA A 234 5.34 2.31 1.91
C ALA A 234 6.17 1.03 1.93
N LEU A 235 7.07 0.93 2.87
CA LEU A 235 7.90 -0.26 3.09
C LEU A 235 7.87 -0.64 4.57
N LEU A 236 7.79 -1.93 4.83
CA LEU A 236 7.86 -2.52 6.15
C LEU A 236 9.14 -3.33 6.30
N VAL A 237 9.72 -3.31 7.47
CA VAL A 237 10.69 -4.31 7.89
C VAL A 237 9.93 -5.41 8.61
N LEU A 238 9.88 -6.60 7.99
CA LEU A 238 9.43 -7.82 8.66
C LEU A 238 10.64 -8.56 9.21
N GLU A 239 10.56 -8.94 10.45
CA GLU A 239 11.62 -9.62 11.17
C GLU A 239 11.10 -10.92 11.78
N ARG A 240 11.89 -11.99 11.75
CA ARG A 240 11.58 -13.21 12.48
C ARG A 240 11.48 -12.90 13.97
N ALA A 241 10.43 -13.34 14.63
CA ALA A 241 10.13 -12.95 16.01
C ALA A 241 11.29 -13.23 16.99
N GLU A 242 11.97 -14.36 16.83
CA GLU A 242 13.12 -14.73 17.68
C GLU A 242 14.32 -13.83 17.43
N HIS A 243 14.50 -13.34 16.20
CA HIS A 243 15.55 -12.37 15.86
C HIS A 243 15.25 -11.01 16.47
N ALA A 244 14.02 -10.50 16.33
CA ALA A 244 13.55 -9.26 16.95
C ALA A 244 13.71 -9.30 18.48
N ALA A 245 13.27 -10.40 19.12
CA ALA A 245 13.39 -10.62 20.55
C ALA A 245 14.85 -10.61 21.04
N ALA A 246 15.77 -11.22 20.26
CA ALA A 246 17.21 -11.21 20.59
C ALA A 246 17.81 -9.79 20.55
N ARG A 247 17.22 -8.89 19.75
CA ARG A 247 17.57 -7.46 19.72
C ARG A 247 16.82 -6.61 20.76
N GLY A 248 15.89 -7.20 21.53
CA GLY A 248 15.06 -6.49 22.51
C GLY A 248 13.94 -5.66 21.87
N VAL A 249 13.51 -5.99 20.64
CA VAL A 249 12.49 -5.26 19.89
C VAL A 249 11.15 -6.02 19.92
N THR A 250 10.08 -5.33 20.31
CA THR A 250 8.71 -5.90 20.33
C THR A 250 7.99 -5.75 18.97
N GLY A 251 8.27 -4.65 18.24
CA GLY A 251 7.62 -4.31 16.97
C GLY A 251 6.21 -3.72 17.12
N TYR A 252 5.59 -3.40 15.99
CA TYR A 252 4.27 -2.77 15.89
C TYR A 252 3.12 -3.79 15.92
N ALA A 253 3.25 -4.85 15.14
CA ALA A 253 2.28 -5.94 15.05
C ALA A 253 2.94 -7.19 14.47
N GLU A 254 2.30 -8.34 14.66
CA GLU A 254 2.64 -9.58 13.99
C GLU A 254 1.78 -9.76 12.73
N VAL A 255 2.37 -10.22 11.63
CA VAL A 255 1.62 -10.73 10.48
C VAL A 255 1.29 -12.19 10.76
N ALA A 256 0.15 -12.40 11.40
CA ALA A 256 -0.28 -13.71 11.90
C ALA A 256 -0.69 -14.66 10.78
N GLY A 257 -1.30 -14.12 9.71
CA GLY A 257 -1.76 -14.90 8.57
C GLY A 257 -1.89 -14.09 7.30
N TYR A 258 -2.08 -14.77 6.19
CA TYR A 258 -2.38 -14.16 4.90
C TYR A 258 -3.24 -15.09 4.05
N GLY A 259 -4.05 -14.48 3.19
CA GLY A 259 -4.78 -15.15 2.11
C GLY A 259 -4.38 -14.54 0.77
N VAL A 260 -4.23 -15.39 -0.23
CA VAL A 260 -3.94 -14.99 -1.62
C VAL A 260 -4.75 -15.87 -2.54
N ASN A 261 -5.47 -15.25 -3.49
CA ASN A 261 -6.17 -15.97 -4.54
C ASN A 261 -6.41 -15.08 -5.77
N THR A 262 -7.15 -15.59 -6.74
CA THR A 262 -7.63 -14.83 -7.89
C THR A 262 -9.11 -15.13 -8.14
N ASP A 263 -9.86 -14.11 -8.59
CA ASP A 263 -11.27 -14.24 -8.98
C ASP A 263 -11.47 -15.08 -10.23
N ALA A 264 -10.48 -15.09 -11.14
CA ALA A 264 -10.57 -15.71 -12.45
C ALA A 264 -11.88 -15.35 -13.21
N TYR A 265 -12.27 -14.06 -13.15
CA TYR A 265 -13.57 -13.58 -13.62
C TYR A 265 -13.46 -12.55 -14.75
N HIS A 266 -12.81 -11.39 -14.49
CA HIS A 266 -12.73 -10.28 -15.43
C HIS A 266 -11.44 -9.47 -15.22
N PRO A 267 -10.82 -8.86 -16.28
CA PRO A 267 -9.57 -8.11 -16.12
C PRO A 267 -9.64 -6.93 -15.17
N THR A 268 -10.79 -6.26 -15.02
CA THR A 268 -10.89 -5.03 -14.20
C THR A 268 -12.07 -5.02 -13.24
N ALA A 269 -13.15 -5.77 -13.51
CA ALA A 269 -14.32 -5.81 -12.64
C ALA A 269 -14.17 -6.90 -11.57
N PRO A 270 -14.51 -6.62 -10.30
CA PRO A 270 -14.59 -7.64 -9.27
C PRO A 270 -15.76 -8.61 -9.55
N ARG A 271 -15.69 -9.80 -8.95
CA ARG A 271 -16.87 -10.69 -8.93
C ARG A 271 -18.00 -10.02 -8.17
N PRO A 272 -19.21 -9.89 -8.76
CA PRO A 272 -20.34 -9.19 -8.11
C PRO A 272 -20.79 -9.84 -6.80
N ASP A 273 -20.60 -11.16 -6.66
CA ASP A 273 -20.93 -11.95 -5.46
C ASP A 273 -19.88 -11.84 -4.35
N GLY A 274 -18.73 -11.18 -4.60
CA GLY A 274 -17.64 -11.05 -3.64
C GLY A 274 -16.96 -12.36 -3.24
N ALA A 275 -17.27 -13.49 -3.88
CA ALA A 275 -16.82 -14.81 -3.42
C ALA A 275 -15.30 -14.96 -3.39
N GLY A 276 -14.56 -14.37 -4.36
CA GLY A 276 -13.09 -14.38 -4.35
C GLY A 276 -12.50 -13.64 -3.16
N ALA A 277 -13.03 -12.45 -2.87
CA ALA A 277 -12.62 -11.64 -1.72
C ALA A 277 -12.96 -12.34 -0.38
N ALA A 278 -14.16 -12.93 -0.25
CA ALA A 278 -14.56 -13.70 0.93
C ALA A 278 -13.63 -14.90 1.18
N GLU A 279 -13.34 -15.66 0.13
CA GLU A 279 -12.40 -16.80 0.22
C GLU A 279 -10.98 -16.33 0.56
N CYS A 280 -10.53 -15.19 0.04
CA CYS A 280 -9.23 -14.61 0.39
C CYS A 280 -9.15 -14.31 1.90
N MET A 281 -10.16 -13.66 2.45
CA MET A 281 -10.25 -13.38 3.90
C MET A 281 -10.28 -14.67 4.72
N ARG A 282 -11.04 -15.71 4.32
CA ARG A 282 -11.05 -17.02 5.00
C ARG A 282 -9.68 -17.68 5.01
N ARG A 283 -8.94 -17.61 3.91
CA ARG A 283 -7.55 -18.11 3.85
C ARG A 283 -6.63 -17.38 4.81
N ALA A 284 -6.76 -16.06 4.94
CA ALA A 284 -5.98 -15.30 5.90
C ALA A 284 -6.28 -15.75 7.34
N LEU A 285 -7.56 -15.92 7.68
CA LEU A 285 -8.01 -16.42 8.99
C LEU A 285 -7.48 -17.83 9.26
N THR A 286 -7.62 -18.74 8.31
CA THR A 286 -7.12 -20.12 8.41
C THR A 286 -5.60 -20.16 8.59
N SER A 287 -4.86 -19.36 7.80
CA SER A 287 -3.40 -19.22 7.89
C SER A 287 -2.92 -18.75 9.26
N GLY A 288 -3.70 -17.90 9.91
CA GLY A 288 -3.41 -17.37 11.24
C GLY A 288 -4.03 -18.17 12.40
N ALA A 289 -4.78 -19.24 12.10
CA ALA A 289 -5.56 -20.03 13.08
C ALA A 289 -6.52 -19.17 13.93
N VAL A 290 -7.17 -18.17 13.29
CA VAL A 290 -8.08 -17.21 13.90
C VAL A 290 -9.48 -17.38 13.34
N THR A 291 -10.52 -17.29 14.17
CA THR A 291 -11.91 -17.30 13.72
C THR A 291 -12.38 -15.88 13.37
N ALA A 292 -13.42 -15.76 12.54
CA ALA A 292 -14.01 -14.47 12.20
C ALA A 292 -14.43 -13.66 13.44
N ALA A 293 -14.96 -14.30 14.45
CA ALA A 293 -15.39 -13.67 15.71
C ALA A 293 -14.25 -13.05 16.53
N GLN A 294 -13.00 -13.41 16.27
CA GLN A 294 -11.81 -12.87 16.93
C GLN A 294 -11.24 -11.63 16.22
N VAL A 295 -11.75 -11.30 15.03
CA VAL A 295 -11.34 -10.11 14.28
C VAL A 295 -12.17 -8.93 14.76
N GLY A 296 -11.51 -7.91 15.27
CA GLY A 296 -12.16 -6.70 15.78
C GLY A 296 -12.08 -5.48 14.85
N TYR A 297 -11.48 -5.62 13.66
CA TYR A 297 -11.40 -4.54 12.68
C TYR A 297 -11.01 -5.06 11.29
N VAL A 298 -11.55 -4.42 10.26
CA VAL A 298 -11.10 -4.61 8.87
C VAL A 298 -10.76 -3.24 8.26
N ASN A 299 -9.52 -3.09 7.81
CA ASN A 299 -9.14 -2.02 6.90
C ASN A 299 -9.47 -2.51 5.47
N ALA A 300 -10.51 -1.94 4.90
CA ALA A 300 -11.03 -2.37 3.62
C ALA A 300 -10.19 -1.85 2.45
N HIS A 301 -10.24 -2.57 1.33
CA HIS A 301 -9.73 -2.04 0.08
C HIS A 301 -10.45 -0.76 -0.32
N GLY A 302 -11.78 -0.70 -0.23
CA GLY A 302 -12.64 0.48 -0.25
C GLY A 302 -12.13 1.64 -1.10
N THR A 303 -12.20 1.51 -2.44
CA THR A 303 -11.61 2.48 -3.36
C THR A 303 -12.51 3.68 -3.69
N GLY A 304 -13.79 3.63 -3.32
CA GLY A 304 -14.79 4.61 -3.75
C GLY A 304 -15.37 4.31 -5.15
N THR A 305 -15.11 3.12 -5.70
CA THR A 305 -15.79 2.66 -6.92
C THR A 305 -17.09 1.96 -6.58
N LYS A 306 -18.13 2.16 -7.42
CA LYS A 306 -19.45 1.57 -7.12
C LYS A 306 -19.41 0.04 -7.02
N LEU A 307 -18.85 -0.63 -8.02
CA LEU A 307 -18.82 -2.09 -8.06
C LEU A 307 -17.85 -2.69 -7.02
N GLY A 308 -16.70 -2.05 -6.83
CA GLY A 308 -15.67 -2.54 -5.88
C GLY A 308 -16.17 -2.53 -4.46
N ASP A 309 -16.73 -1.41 -4.03
CA ASP A 309 -17.19 -1.24 -2.65
C ASP A 309 -18.39 -2.16 -2.32
N ILE A 310 -19.32 -2.38 -3.28
CA ILE A 310 -20.43 -3.32 -3.11
C ILE A 310 -19.92 -4.76 -3.02
N ALA A 311 -19.03 -5.17 -3.91
CA ALA A 311 -18.49 -6.53 -3.91
C ALA A 311 -17.71 -6.82 -2.60
N GLU A 312 -16.94 -5.85 -2.11
CA GLU A 312 -16.20 -6.01 -0.85
C GLU A 312 -17.13 -6.08 0.36
N THR A 313 -18.16 -5.22 0.45
CA THR A 313 -19.11 -5.29 1.57
C THR A 313 -19.96 -6.56 1.54
N THR A 314 -20.28 -7.09 0.35
CA THR A 314 -20.89 -8.41 0.19
C THR A 314 -19.99 -9.51 0.74
N ALA A 315 -18.69 -9.49 0.41
CA ALA A 315 -17.72 -10.44 0.93
C ALA A 315 -17.55 -10.33 2.46
N LEU A 316 -17.53 -9.11 3.00
CA LEU A 316 -17.47 -8.88 4.44
C LEU A 316 -18.71 -9.44 5.16
N ALA A 317 -19.89 -9.24 4.60
CA ALA A 317 -21.13 -9.79 5.16
C ALA A 317 -21.15 -11.34 5.14
N GLU A 318 -20.56 -11.95 4.12
CA GLU A 318 -20.43 -13.41 4.01
C GLU A 318 -19.47 -14.01 5.05
N VAL A 319 -18.38 -13.29 5.39
CA VAL A 319 -17.37 -13.78 6.34
C VAL A 319 -17.72 -13.47 7.78
N PHE A 320 -18.25 -12.26 8.05
CA PHE A 320 -18.45 -11.73 9.41
C PHE A 320 -19.92 -11.55 9.79
N GLY A 321 -20.85 -11.69 8.85
CA GLY A 321 -22.25 -11.23 9.03
C GLY A 321 -22.38 -9.73 8.74
N VAL A 322 -23.58 -9.27 8.42
CA VAL A 322 -23.86 -7.84 8.17
C VAL A 322 -23.60 -7.03 9.45
N GLY A 323 -22.68 -6.06 9.39
CA GLY A 323 -22.28 -5.26 10.54
C GLY A 323 -21.52 -6.03 11.64
N GLY A 324 -21.05 -7.26 11.35
CA GLY A 324 -20.41 -8.13 12.33
C GLY A 324 -18.97 -7.74 12.69
N VAL A 325 -18.36 -6.78 11.99
CA VAL A 325 -17.01 -6.28 12.26
C VAL A 325 -16.93 -4.79 11.91
N PRO A 326 -16.23 -3.95 12.71
CA PRO A 326 -15.91 -2.57 12.33
C PRO A 326 -15.07 -2.49 11.06
N VAL A 327 -15.46 -1.62 10.13
CA VAL A 327 -14.80 -1.46 8.82
C VAL A 327 -14.49 0.00 8.56
N SER A 328 -13.30 0.30 8.02
CA SER A 328 -13.03 1.60 7.41
C SER A 328 -12.08 1.50 6.23
N SER A 329 -12.05 2.54 5.39
CA SER A 329 -11.06 2.73 4.33
C SER A 329 -10.29 4.03 4.56
N THR A 330 -8.98 3.95 4.54
CA THR A 330 -8.09 5.11 4.66
C THR A 330 -8.01 5.93 3.37
N LYS A 331 -8.50 5.39 2.25
CA LYS A 331 -8.43 6.02 0.92
C LYS A 331 -9.24 7.32 0.80
N GLY A 332 -10.16 7.59 1.74
CA GLY A 332 -10.83 8.89 1.83
C GLY A 332 -9.84 10.07 1.96
N LEU A 333 -8.68 9.85 2.57
CA LEU A 333 -7.66 10.87 2.81
C LEU A 333 -6.39 10.68 1.96
N THR A 334 -6.00 9.44 1.70
CA THR A 334 -4.75 9.12 0.97
C THR A 334 -4.95 9.08 -0.53
N GLY A 335 -6.19 8.88 -1.01
CA GLY A 335 -6.44 8.40 -2.36
C GLY A 335 -5.97 6.95 -2.52
N HIS A 336 -5.91 6.50 -3.75
CA HIS A 336 -5.48 5.15 -4.10
C HIS A 336 -4.06 5.17 -4.68
N LEU A 337 -3.10 4.71 -3.87
CA LEU A 337 -1.68 4.61 -4.24
C LEU A 337 -1.39 3.32 -5.04
N LEU A 338 -2.38 2.74 -5.70
CA LEU A 338 -2.28 1.48 -6.44
C LEU A 338 -1.60 0.38 -5.60
N GLY A 339 -0.51 -0.20 -6.09
CA GLY A 339 0.22 -1.24 -5.37
C GLY A 339 0.73 -0.83 -3.99
N ALA A 340 1.05 0.43 -3.77
CA ALA A 340 1.53 0.92 -2.47
C ALA A 340 0.41 1.05 -1.42
N SER A 341 -0.87 1.09 -1.82
CA SER A 341 -1.99 1.17 -0.86
C SER A 341 -1.99 0.04 0.14
N GLY A 342 -1.85 -1.22 -0.32
CA GLY A 342 -2.01 -2.38 0.57
C GLY A 342 -0.97 -2.45 1.68
N VAL A 343 0.25 -2.00 1.45
CA VAL A 343 1.28 -1.95 2.49
C VAL A 343 1.11 -0.73 3.41
N LEU A 344 0.68 0.42 2.89
CA LEU A 344 0.28 1.57 3.72
C LEU A 344 -0.87 1.19 4.66
N GLU A 345 -1.85 0.46 4.16
CA GLU A 345 -3.01 -0.01 4.93
C GLU A 345 -2.63 -1.08 5.95
N ALA A 346 -1.65 -1.93 5.65
CA ALA A 346 -1.06 -2.83 6.63
C ALA A 346 -0.38 -2.06 7.77
N ALA A 347 0.39 -1.00 7.45
CA ALA A 347 1.00 -0.12 8.44
C ALA A 347 -0.07 0.59 9.29
N ALA A 348 -1.08 1.20 8.66
CA ALA A 348 -2.18 1.87 9.35
C ALA A 348 -2.96 0.91 10.27
N THR A 349 -3.17 -0.35 9.83
CA THR A 349 -3.84 -1.38 10.61
C THR A 349 -3.01 -1.81 11.82
N ALA A 350 -1.69 -1.98 11.65
CA ALA A 350 -0.77 -2.28 12.75
C ALA A 350 -0.77 -1.16 13.81
N LEU A 351 -0.73 0.09 13.36
CA LEU A 351 -0.80 1.27 14.24
C LEU A 351 -2.16 1.38 14.94
N ALA A 352 -3.25 1.10 14.24
CA ALA A 352 -4.59 1.09 14.82
C ALA A 352 -4.72 0.06 15.95
N LEU A 353 -4.19 -1.14 15.76
CA LEU A 353 -4.14 -2.18 16.81
C LEU A 353 -3.26 -1.73 17.99
N GLY A 354 -2.05 -1.22 17.71
CA GLY A 354 -1.10 -0.81 18.74
C GLY A 354 -1.62 0.36 19.59
N ARG A 355 -2.22 1.37 18.95
CA ARG A 355 -2.73 2.59 19.61
C ARG A 355 -4.16 2.44 20.14
N GLY A 356 -4.84 1.34 19.81
CA GLY A 356 -6.22 1.11 20.22
C GLY A 356 -7.22 2.11 19.61
N LEU A 357 -6.93 2.61 18.39
CA LEU A 357 -7.71 3.66 17.74
C LEU A 357 -7.89 3.35 16.24
N LEU A 358 -9.12 3.11 15.81
CA LEU A 358 -9.48 2.83 14.44
C LEU A 358 -9.67 4.13 13.67
N PRO A 359 -8.94 4.38 12.56
CA PRO A 359 -9.18 5.54 11.72
C PRO A 359 -10.54 5.39 11.03
N PRO A 360 -11.32 6.49 10.90
CA PRO A 360 -12.61 6.43 10.22
C PRO A 360 -12.45 6.47 8.70
N THR A 361 -13.49 6.05 7.99
CA THR A 361 -13.69 6.40 6.59
C THR A 361 -14.15 7.86 6.53
N TYR A 362 -13.26 8.75 6.09
CA TYR A 362 -13.61 10.14 5.85
C TYR A 362 -14.46 10.31 4.58
N HIS A 363 -15.28 11.35 4.55
CA HIS A 363 -16.22 11.66 3.49
C HIS A 363 -17.32 10.61 3.26
N LEU A 364 -17.54 9.75 4.24
CA LEU A 364 -18.68 8.82 4.30
C LEU A 364 -19.84 9.46 5.07
N ASP A 365 -20.54 10.40 4.42
CA ASP A 365 -21.63 11.17 5.03
C ASP A 365 -22.97 10.44 4.90
N ASP A 366 -23.24 9.88 3.71
CA ASP A 366 -24.45 9.13 3.37
C ASP A 366 -24.05 7.70 2.90
N PRO A 367 -23.98 6.72 3.82
CA PRO A 367 -23.62 5.35 3.45
C PRO A 367 -24.56 4.77 2.40
N ASP A 368 -23.98 4.17 1.36
CA ASP A 368 -24.76 3.48 0.33
C ASP A 368 -25.45 2.25 0.94
N PRO A 369 -26.79 2.10 0.84
CA PRO A 369 -27.50 0.93 1.36
C PRO A 369 -26.97 -0.41 0.82
N ASP A 370 -26.41 -0.41 -0.41
CA ASP A 370 -25.80 -1.60 -1.01
C ASP A 370 -24.42 -1.92 -0.42
N CYS A 371 -23.88 -1.03 0.42
CA CYS A 371 -22.60 -1.20 1.14
C CYS A 371 -22.82 -1.33 2.65
N ALA A 372 -23.81 -2.10 3.09
CA ALA A 372 -24.15 -2.24 4.51
C ALA A 372 -23.03 -2.92 5.33
N ALA A 373 -22.42 -2.19 6.28
CA ALA A 373 -21.40 -2.64 7.19
C ALA A 373 -21.39 -1.80 8.49
N ASP A 374 -20.65 -2.22 9.53
CA ASP A 374 -20.37 -1.37 10.68
C ASP A 374 -19.24 -0.38 10.34
N HIS A 375 -19.57 0.64 9.59
CA HIS A 375 -18.60 1.65 9.18
C HIS A 375 -18.10 2.48 10.37
N VAL A 376 -16.78 2.51 10.56
CA VAL A 376 -16.14 3.53 11.40
C VAL A 376 -16.15 4.83 10.60
N ARG A 377 -16.91 5.84 11.03
CA ARG A 377 -17.09 7.11 10.32
C ARG A 377 -17.23 8.30 11.26
N GLY A 378 -17.02 9.51 10.76
CA GLY A 378 -17.16 10.75 11.50
C GLY A 378 -16.01 11.04 12.46
N ALA A 379 -15.68 10.08 13.34
CA ALA A 379 -14.58 10.19 14.29
C ALA A 379 -13.85 8.84 14.46
N PRO A 380 -12.58 8.86 14.89
CA PRO A 380 -11.87 7.64 15.25
C PRO A 380 -12.60 6.87 16.35
N ARG A 381 -12.59 5.54 16.26
CA ARG A 381 -13.24 4.63 17.22
C ARG A 381 -12.21 3.93 18.07
N SER A 382 -12.34 4.02 19.40
CA SER A 382 -11.49 3.24 20.31
C SER A 382 -11.73 1.74 20.14
N THR A 383 -10.68 0.94 20.25
CA THR A 383 -10.73 -0.51 20.11
C THR A 383 -9.79 -1.22 21.09
N ARG A 384 -10.14 -2.48 21.43
CA ARG A 384 -9.27 -3.44 22.10
C ARG A 384 -9.03 -4.67 21.23
N ALA A 385 -9.23 -4.53 19.92
CA ALA A 385 -9.04 -5.62 18.98
C ALA A 385 -7.63 -6.24 19.10
N GLU A 386 -7.59 -7.55 19.18
CA GLU A 386 -6.35 -8.34 19.16
C GLU A 386 -5.95 -8.65 17.72
N HIS A 387 -6.93 -8.83 16.81
CA HIS A 387 -6.72 -9.16 15.42
C HIS A 387 -7.46 -8.18 14.52
N ALA A 388 -6.84 -7.87 13.39
CA ALA A 388 -7.45 -7.09 12.33
C ALA A 388 -7.05 -7.65 10.95
N LEU A 389 -7.93 -7.49 9.97
CA LEU A 389 -7.62 -7.76 8.56
C LEU A 389 -7.34 -6.45 7.83
N THR A 390 -6.51 -6.52 6.80
CA THR A 390 -6.41 -5.51 5.75
C THR A 390 -6.51 -6.17 4.39
N ASN A 391 -7.34 -5.61 3.51
CA ASN A 391 -7.70 -6.18 2.22
C ASN A 391 -7.10 -5.37 1.06
N SER A 392 -6.65 -6.06 0.04
CA SER A 392 -6.20 -5.46 -1.22
C SER A 392 -6.71 -6.30 -2.39
N PHE A 393 -7.55 -5.71 -3.24
CA PHE A 393 -8.17 -6.37 -4.38
C PHE A 393 -7.75 -5.66 -5.67
N GLY A 394 -6.93 -6.34 -6.49
CA GLY A 394 -6.29 -5.75 -7.66
C GLY A 394 -7.02 -6.09 -8.97
N PHE A 395 -6.79 -5.25 -9.97
CA PHE A 395 -7.14 -5.60 -11.36
C PHE A 395 -6.50 -6.94 -11.72
N GLY A 396 -7.16 -7.71 -12.60
CA GLY A 396 -6.83 -9.11 -12.84
C GLY A 396 -7.52 -10.07 -11.86
N GLY A 397 -8.30 -9.53 -10.90
CA GLY A 397 -8.97 -10.30 -9.85
C GLY A 397 -7.99 -10.86 -8.81
N GLN A 398 -6.82 -10.26 -8.66
CA GLN A 398 -5.81 -10.69 -7.69
C GLN A 398 -6.12 -10.12 -6.32
N ASN A 399 -6.38 -11.00 -5.36
CA ASN A 399 -6.81 -10.65 -4.01
C ASN A 399 -5.75 -11.05 -2.98
N VAL A 400 -5.50 -10.14 -2.04
CA VAL A 400 -4.66 -10.37 -0.86
C VAL A 400 -5.37 -9.86 0.38
N SER A 401 -5.43 -10.68 1.43
CA SER A 401 -5.85 -10.28 2.77
C SER A 401 -4.73 -10.61 3.75
N LEU A 402 -4.33 -9.64 4.57
CA LEU A 402 -3.34 -9.84 5.62
C LEU A 402 -4.04 -9.82 6.97
N LEU A 403 -3.77 -10.80 7.81
CA LEU A 403 -4.22 -10.86 9.19
C LEU A 403 -3.11 -10.38 10.12
N LEU A 404 -3.37 -9.28 10.80
CA LEU A 404 -2.45 -8.71 11.78
C LEU A 404 -2.91 -9.06 13.21
N ARG A 405 -1.94 -9.28 14.09
CA ARG A 405 -2.16 -9.46 15.53
C ARG A 405 -1.41 -8.37 16.28
N ARG A 406 -2.05 -7.80 17.30
CA ARG A 406 -1.43 -6.81 18.20
C ARG A 406 -0.15 -7.38 18.81
N ALA A 407 0.93 -6.61 18.79
CA ALA A 407 2.16 -7.00 19.47
C ALA A 407 1.97 -7.04 20.99
N ALA A 408 2.55 -8.04 21.66
CA ALA A 408 2.54 -8.11 23.11
C ALA A 408 3.33 -6.91 23.69
N GLY A 409 2.66 -6.07 24.49
CA GLY A 409 3.25 -4.86 25.06
C GLY A 409 3.09 -3.58 24.23
N ALA A 410 2.41 -3.60 23.10
CA ALA A 410 1.98 -2.41 22.37
C ALA A 410 0.89 -1.71 23.19
N GLY A 411 1.23 -0.58 23.82
CA GLY A 411 0.34 0.19 24.71
C GLY A 411 1.08 1.00 25.77
N ARG A 412 2.36 1.26 25.53
CA ARG A 412 3.15 2.19 26.38
C ARG A 412 3.57 3.39 25.58
#